data_b7397b303e687d72711ceabf1a19343a
#
_entry.id   b7397b303e687d72711ceabf1a19343a
#
_cell.length_a   1.000
_cell.length_b   1.000
_cell.length_c   1.000
_cell.angle_alpha   90.00
_cell.angle_beta   90.00
_cell.angle_gamma   90.00
#
_symmetry.space_group_name_H-M   'P 1'
#
loop_
_entity.id
_entity.type
_entity.pdbx_description
1 polymer ?
#
loop_
_entity_poly.entity_id
_entity_poly.type
_entity_poly.pdbx_seq_one_letter_code
_entity_poly.pdbx_strand_id
1 'polypeptide(L)'
;MKRVLSTVTVIAMLCLASSVVRAQDAANGEKTYKAKCAVCHGADAAGKEAMKSPAVKGKTADQIQKAISTSPKHATLKSLTADQVKELAAYLGTLK
;
A
#
# COMPACT_ATOMS: atom_id res chain seq x y z
N MET A 1 -40.57 -4.33 -12.71
CA MET A 1 -39.95 -5.03 -11.60
C MET A 1 -38.67 -5.75 -11.98
N LYS A 2 -38.63 -6.56 -13.04
CA LYS A 2 -37.42 -7.27 -13.48
C LYS A 2 -36.23 -6.35 -13.81
N ARG A 3 -36.49 -5.17 -14.38
CA ARG A 3 -35.43 -4.21 -14.74
C ARG A 3 -34.76 -3.56 -13.52
N VAL A 4 -35.50 -3.34 -12.44
CA VAL A 4 -34.99 -2.75 -11.20
C VAL A 4 -34.07 -3.72 -10.46
N LEU A 5 -34.46 -5.00 -10.41
CA LEU A 5 -33.66 -6.07 -9.81
C LEU A 5 -32.29 -6.26 -10.53
N SER A 6 -32.33 -6.19 -11.88
CA SER A 6 -31.12 -6.30 -12.70
C SER A 6 -30.14 -5.16 -12.42
N THR A 7 -30.64 -3.94 -12.26
CA THR A 7 -29.80 -2.77 -11.96
C THR A 7 -29.11 -2.88 -10.60
N VAL A 8 -29.82 -3.32 -9.57
CA VAL A 8 -29.30 -3.52 -8.23
C VAL A 8 -28.18 -4.57 -8.23
N THR A 9 -28.39 -5.66 -8.97
CA THR A 9 -27.39 -6.75 -9.07
C THR A 9 -26.09 -6.25 -9.70
N VAL A 10 -26.16 -5.45 -10.74
CA VAL A 10 -24.97 -4.88 -11.41
C VAL A 10 -24.18 -3.97 -10.47
N ILE A 11 -24.84 -3.11 -9.70
CA ILE A 11 -24.20 -2.23 -8.74
C ILE A 11 -23.47 -3.04 -7.65
N ALA A 12 -24.08 -4.11 -7.14
CA ALA A 12 -23.48 -4.98 -6.14
C ALA A 12 -22.21 -5.67 -6.69
N MET A 13 -22.22 -6.12 -7.93
CA MET A 13 -21.05 -6.73 -8.57
C MET A 13 -19.88 -5.75 -8.72
N LEU A 14 -20.15 -4.50 -9.09
CA LEU A 14 -19.12 -3.46 -9.20
C LEU A 14 -18.45 -3.18 -7.85
N CYS A 15 -19.20 -3.12 -6.76
CA CYS A 15 -18.65 -2.93 -5.42
C CYS A 15 -17.75 -4.09 -5.00
N LEU A 16 -18.12 -5.34 -5.28
CA LEU A 16 -17.32 -6.53 -4.97
C LEU A 16 -16.01 -6.54 -5.77
N ALA A 17 -16.05 -6.20 -7.06
CA ALA A 17 -14.86 -6.12 -7.89
C ALA A 17 -13.85 -5.09 -7.37
N SER A 18 -14.31 -3.91 -6.91
CA SER A 18 -13.45 -2.88 -6.32
C SER A 18 -12.79 -3.36 -5.03
N SER A 19 -13.49 -4.10 -4.18
CA SER A 19 -12.94 -4.65 -2.93
C SER A 19 -11.86 -5.69 -3.21
N VAL A 20 -12.02 -6.54 -4.21
CA VAL A 20 -11.03 -7.56 -4.61
C VAL A 20 -9.74 -6.91 -5.10
N VAL A 21 -9.83 -5.84 -5.92
CA VAL A 21 -8.67 -5.10 -6.43
C VAL A 21 -7.87 -4.50 -5.27
N ARG A 22 -8.52 -3.88 -4.29
CA ARG A 22 -7.84 -3.31 -3.12
C ARG A 22 -7.12 -4.37 -2.28
N ALA A 23 -7.74 -5.53 -2.08
CA ALA A 23 -7.14 -6.62 -1.33
C ALA A 23 -5.90 -7.15 -2.05
N GLN A 24 -5.93 -7.26 -3.38
CA GLN A 24 -4.80 -7.70 -4.18
C GLN A 24 -3.65 -6.69 -4.12
N ASP A 25 -3.94 -5.40 -4.21
CA ASP A 25 -2.95 -4.33 -4.11
C ASP A 25 -2.25 -4.35 -2.75
N ALA A 26 -2.99 -4.52 -1.66
CA ALA A 26 -2.44 -4.61 -0.32
C ALA A 26 -1.55 -5.85 -0.17
N ALA A 27 -1.93 -7.00 -0.73
CA ALA A 27 -1.12 -8.22 -0.70
C ALA A 27 0.19 -8.05 -1.46
N ASN A 28 0.16 -7.41 -2.62
CA ASN A 28 1.37 -7.10 -3.39
C ASN A 28 2.26 -6.11 -2.65
N GLY A 29 1.66 -5.09 -2.04
CA GLY A 29 2.36 -4.09 -1.22
C GLY A 29 3.04 -4.72 -0.02
N GLU A 30 2.42 -5.70 0.61
CA GLU A 30 3.01 -6.45 1.72
C GLU A 30 4.29 -7.15 1.29
N LYS A 31 4.29 -7.81 0.14
CA LYS A 31 5.47 -8.48 -0.39
C LYS A 31 6.62 -7.51 -0.63
N THR A 32 6.34 -6.38 -1.27
CA THR A 32 7.33 -5.34 -1.53
C THR A 32 7.85 -4.75 -0.22
N TYR A 33 6.96 -4.50 0.73
CA TYR A 33 7.33 -3.97 2.04
C TYR A 33 8.30 -4.90 2.77
N LYS A 34 7.98 -6.18 2.85
CA LYS A 34 8.83 -7.17 3.53
C LYS A 34 10.20 -7.31 2.87
N ALA A 35 10.26 -7.17 1.55
CA ALA A 35 11.51 -7.30 0.80
C ALA A 35 12.40 -6.06 0.91
N LYS A 36 11.82 -4.85 0.97
CA LYS A 36 12.57 -3.60 0.79
C LYS A 36 12.47 -2.60 1.94
N CYS A 37 11.45 -2.67 2.75
CA CYS A 37 11.16 -1.65 3.77
C CYS A 37 11.31 -2.16 5.21
N ALA A 38 10.95 -3.41 5.45
CA ALA A 38 10.89 -3.98 6.80
C ALA A 38 12.24 -4.02 7.50
N VAL A 39 13.33 -4.13 6.77
CA VAL A 39 14.69 -4.17 7.34
C VAL A 39 14.95 -2.93 8.21
N CYS A 40 14.51 -1.76 7.78
CA CYS A 40 14.70 -0.51 8.51
C CYS A 40 13.48 -0.10 9.33
N HIS A 41 12.26 -0.33 8.81
CA HIS A 41 11.02 0.17 9.44
C HIS A 41 10.29 -0.87 10.31
N GLY A 42 10.79 -2.08 10.37
CA GLY A 42 10.18 -3.14 11.18
C GLY A 42 9.11 -3.93 10.42
N ALA A 43 8.88 -5.17 10.85
CA ALA A 43 7.90 -6.06 10.21
C ALA A 43 6.48 -5.53 10.32
N ASP A 44 6.17 -4.74 11.35
CA ASP A 44 4.86 -4.14 11.62
C ASP A 44 4.76 -2.68 11.19
N ALA A 45 5.76 -2.14 10.51
CA ALA A 45 5.85 -0.75 10.05
C ALA A 45 5.84 0.28 11.20
N ALA A 46 6.10 -0.14 12.43
CA ALA A 46 6.13 0.73 13.61
C ALA A 46 7.46 1.49 13.79
N GLY A 47 8.44 1.21 12.95
CA GLY A 47 9.77 1.78 13.05
C GLY A 47 10.72 0.94 13.90
N LYS A 48 11.99 1.28 13.86
CA LYS A 48 13.05 0.65 14.70
C LYS A 48 13.94 1.72 15.30
N GLU A 49 13.99 1.81 16.62
CA GLU A 49 14.88 2.75 17.31
C GLU A 49 16.34 2.52 16.98
N ALA A 50 16.78 1.26 16.94
CA ALA A 50 18.16 0.89 16.64
C ALA A 50 18.62 1.39 15.26
N MET A 51 17.71 1.50 14.31
CA MET A 51 17.98 2.00 12.96
C MET A 51 17.63 3.47 12.78
N LYS A 52 17.12 4.12 13.83
CA LYS A 52 16.59 5.49 13.79
C LYS A 52 15.55 5.68 12.66
N SER A 53 14.77 4.63 12.40
CA SER A 53 13.76 4.63 11.35
C SER A 53 12.39 4.90 11.94
N PRO A 54 11.64 5.87 11.38
CA PRO A 54 10.31 6.20 11.88
C PRO A 54 9.27 5.16 11.49
N ALA A 55 8.12 5.21 12.17
CA ALA A 55 6.95 4.44 11.80
C ALA A 55 6.42 4.91 10.44
N VAL A 56 5.95 3.95 9.64
CA VAL A 56 5.41 4.24 8.31
C VAL A 56 3.97 3.76 8.14
N LYS A 57 3.32 3.32 9.21
CA LYS A 57 1.90 2.91 9.19
C LYS A 57 1.03 4.03 8.60
N GLY A 58 0.12 3.66 7.73
CA GLY A 58 -0.86 4.60 7.18
C GLY A 58 -0.30 5.64 6.22
N LYS A 59 0.95 5.54 5.80
CA LYS A 59 1.53 6.50 4.85
C LYS A 59 0.85 6.40 3.49
N THR A 60 0.59 7.56 2.88
CA THR A 60 -0.01 7.64 1.55
C THR A 60 1.03 7.44 0.46
N ALA A 61 0.57 7.18 -0.78
CA ALA A 61 1.45 7.05 -1.94
C ALA A 61 2.33 8.30 -2.14
N ASP A 62 1.75 9.49 -1.98
CA ASP A 62 2.49 10.74 -2.12
C ASP A 62 3.58 10.89 -1.05
N GLN A 63 3.27 10.53 0.19
CA GLN A 63 4.25 10.56 1.29
C GLN A 63 5.40 9.57 1.04
N ILE A 64 5.09 8.38 0.58
CA ILE A 64 6.09 7.35 0.25
C ILE A 64 6.99 7.84 -0.89
N GLN A 65 6.39 8.36 -1.95
CA GLN A 65 7.13 8.85 -3.12
C GLN A 65 8.06 10.01 -2.75
N LYS A 66 7.59 10.94 -1.93
CA LYS A 66 8.40 12.05 -1.44
C LYS A 66 9.58 11.55 -0.61
N ALA A 67 9.35 10.61 0.29
CA ALA A 67 10.41 10.04 1.13
C ALA A 67 11.47 9.33 0.29
N ILE A 68 11.06 8.57 -0.72
CA ILE A 68 11.98 7.88 -1.63
C ILE A 68 12.83 8.89 -2.41
N SER A 69 12.23 9.99 -2.85
CA SER A 69 12.90 11.00 -3.66
C SER A 69 13.88 11.86 -2.87
N THR A 70 13.62 12.10 -1.59
CA THR A 70 14.36 13.07 -0.78
C THR A 70 15.42 12.45 0.12
N SER A 71 15.27 11.19 0.53
CA SER A 71 16.19 10.55 1.47
C SER A 71 17.27 9.75 0.73
N PRO A 72 18.56 9.99 1.00
CA PRO A 72 19.63 9.16 0.40
C PRO A 72 19.58 7.71 0.87
N LYS A 73 18.98 7.42 2.02
CA LYS A 73 18.79 6.06 2.51
C LYS A 73 17.83 5.24 1.64
N HIS A 74 17.02 5.91 0.82
CA HIS A 74 16.07 5.27 -0.09
C HIS A 74 16.58 5.18 -1.53
N ALA A 75 17.88 5.34 -1.76
CA ALA A 75 18.44 5.34 -3.12
C ALA A 75 18.10 4.07 -3.90
N THR A 76 18.11 2.91 -3.24
CA THR A 76 17.77 1.62 -3.87
C THR A 76 16.29 1.49 -4.22
N LEU A 77 15.44 2.34 -3.61
CA LEU A 77 13.99 2.29 -3.81
C LEU A 77 13.51 3.15 -4.98
N LYS A 78 14.40 3.92 -5.60
CA LYS A 78 14.06 4.78 -6.74
C LYS A 78 13.62 3.98 -7.97
N SER A 79 13.95 2.69 -8.03
CA SER A 79 13.52 1.78 -9.09
C SER A 79 12.07 1.29 -8.94
N LEU A 80 11.41 1.55 -7.81
CA LEU A 80 10.02 1.17 -7.63
C LEU A 80 9.11 1.95 -8.59
N THR A 81 8.18 1.22 -9.21
CA THR A 81 7.20 1.84 -10.10
C THR A 81 6.14 2.60 -9.31
N ALA A 82 5.41 3.50 -9.99
CA ALA A 82 4.29 4.21 -9.38
C ALA A 82 3.22 3.23 -8.87
N ASP A 83 2.99 2.13 -9.58
CA ASP A 83 2.04 1.10 -9.16
C ASP A 83 2.50 0.40 -7.89
N GLN A 84 3.79 0.07 -7.77
CA GLN A 84 4.37 -0.52 -6.56
C GLN A 84 4.24 0.42 -5.37
N VAL A 85 4.43 1.72 -5.54
CA VAL A 85 4.23 2.71 -4.48
C VAL A 85 2.77 2.76 -4.04
N LYS A 86 1.83 2.70 -4.98
CA LYS A 86 0.39 2.62 -4.65
C LYS A 86 0.04 1.35 -3.88
N GLU A 87 0.62 0.23 -4.26
CA GLU A 87 0.44 -1.05 -3.57
C GLU A 87 0.99 -0.98 -2.15
N LEU A 88 2.16 -0.38 -1.96
CA LEU A 88 2.74 -0.14 -0.63
C LEU A 88 1.80 0.72 0.22
N ALA A 89 1.27 1.79 -0.33
CA ALA A 89 0.32 2.66 0.37
C ALA A 89 -0.94 1.90 0.78
N ALA A 90 -1.45 1.03 -0.09
CA ALA A 90 -2.60 0.19 0.22
C ALA A 90 -2.31 -0.74 1.41
N TYR A 91 -1.16 -1.37 1.42
CA TYR A 91 -0.74 -2.23 2.53
C TYR A 91 -0.57 -1.44 3.83
N LEU A 92 0.19 -0.34 3.79
CA LEU A 92 0.42 0.48 4.98
C LEU A 92 -0.86 1.10 5.53
N GLY A 93 -1.84 1.37 4.67
CA GLY A 93 -3.17 1.82 5.07
C GLY A 93 -3.93 0.79 5.90
N THR A 94 -3.63 -0.49 5.76
CA THR A 94 -4.24 -1.56 6.57
C THR A 94 -3.67 -1.63 7.99
N LEU A 95 -2.54 -1.00 8.23
CA LEU A 95 -1.79 -1.07 9.49
C LEU A 95 -2.01 0.12 10.42
N LYS A 96 -3.02 0.90 10.20
CA LYS A 96 -3.35 2.10 11.02
C LYS A 96 -3.55 1.79 12.50
#